data_d4748a0b7eea84ebd89db51b8ca170d3
#
_entry.id   d4748a0b7eea84ebd89db51b8ca170d3
#
_cell.length_a   1.000
_cell.length_b   1.000
_cell.length_c   1.000
_cell.angle_alpha   90.00
_cell.angle_beta   90.00
_cell.angle_gamma   90.00
#
_symmetry.space_group_name_H-M   'P 1'
#
loop_
_entity.id
_entity.type
_entity.pdbx_description
1 polymer ?
#
loop_
_entity_poly.entity_id
_entity_poly.type
_entity_poly.pdbx_seq_one_letter_code
_entity_poly.pdbx_strand_id
1 'polypeptide(L)'
;MSMPDIAFDRYYTYDEMTERLKALASAHPELATLTSIGTSFQGRDVWLMEIGNPKTGPALEKPGYYIDAQIHAEEHATSATALYAIWHLLTNYGRDEEVTRLVDSQVFYILPRINPDGAELSLQPPYFNWCGNGRFQPGFDRLEGLIPEDIDGDGFLVWMRVPDSRGEWKKSESNPDIMVQRRPGEEGGQYYRLYPEGSIRNFDGVNVPIEQPFDGNMNRNFPTNWSPQEYGAGTHPLSEPEAAAMAKLILDHPNICGMCAYHTHGGIIMRPSMTKPDSAMSAADINLYKEIGKVGTELTGYPTVSIYEDFTPDKTKVRRGGLMDWTYEEMGIISFGTELWDLERTAGVPKEGYYNLYPRNEAVQQKVYDYVKANMAEKGWRDWKPFDHPQLGPVEIGGMVNIWTYRNPPGFLLEEICRTNVLFNLKHAAAAPRVKVDSLTVEPLGAGLYKVRAEISNHGYLPTNLSSVAIANNVAKPVLASISIDGGELVMNPLHANLGHLAGRNERLYPWSPWGQQWSTTAKPVEWLVRIAGKGTITVTAKSEKGGTHRVEKSIG
;
A
#
# COMPACT_ATOMS: atom_id res chain seq x y z
N MET A 1 -8.35 -17.15 -24.72
CA MET A 1 -8.96 -17.95 -23.63
C MET A 1 -10.10 -17.16 -23.03
N SER A 2 -11.14 -17.82 -22.45
CA SER A 2 -12.17 -17.10 -21.70
C SER A 2 -11.56 -16.49 -20.43
N MET A 3 -12.06 -15.32 -20.01
CA MET A 3 -11.72 -14.73 -18.72
C MET A 3 -12.00 -15.72 -17.59
N PRO A 4 -11.10 -15.86 -16.61
CA PRO A 4 -11.38 -16.66 -15.43
C PRO A 4 -12.54 -16.03 -14.63
N ASP A 5 -13.42 -16.87 -14.11
CA ASP A 5 -14.44 -16.45 -13.14
C ASP A 5 -13.74 -16.21 -11.78
N ILE A 6 -13.79 -14.97 -11.30
CA ILE A 6 -13.18 -14.56 -10.05
C ILE A 6 -14.25 -13.97 -9.16
N ALA A 7 -14.56 -14.65 -8.07
CA ALA A 7 -15.46 -14.17 -7.04
C ALA A 7 -14.71 -13.23 -6.06
N PHE A 8 -15.31 -12.09 -5.74
CA PHE A 8 -14.76 -11.14 -4.77
C PHE A 8 -15.58 -11.11 -3.46
N ASP A 9 -16.17 -12.24 -3.13
CA ASP A 9 -16.93 -12.47 -1.89
C ASP A 9 -16.25 -13.46 -0.94
N ARG A 10 -15.00 -13.87 -1.26
CA ARG A 10 -14.21 -14.86 -0.52
C ARG A 10 -12.71 -14.55 -0.58
N TYR A 11 -11.96 -15.21 0.29
CA TYR A 11 -10.50 -15.17 0.31
C TYR A 11 -9.93 -16.44 -0.34
N TYR A 12 -8.83 -16.28 -1.08
CA TYR A 12 -8.19 -17.34 -1.84
C TYR A 12 -6.95 -17.87 -1.13
N THR A 13 -6.74 -19.19 -1.16
CA THR A 13 -5.46 -19.81 -0.80
C THR A 13 -4.35 -19.38 -1.77
N TYR A 14 -3.10 -19.70 -1.45
CA TYR A 14 -1.96 -19.40 -2.32
C TYR A 14 -2.11 -20.05 -3.71
N ASP A 15 -2.49 -21.33 -3.73
CA ASP A 15 -2.65 -22.07 -4.99
C ASP A 15 -3.81 -21.52 -5.81
N GLU A 16 -4.96 -21.27 -5.20
CA GLU A 16 -6.11 -20.67 -5.86
C GLU A 16 -5.79 -19.28 -6.43
N MET A 17 -5.05 -18.44 -5.68
CA MET A 17 -4.60 -17.12 -6.13
C MET A 17 -3.64 -17.26 -7.33
N THR A 18 -2.66 -18.14 -7.23
CA THR A 18 -1.68 -18.40 -8.28
C THR A 18 -2.34 -18.86 -9.58
N GLU A 19 -3.32 -19.76 -9.50
CA GLU A 19 -4.09 -20.21 -10.67
C GLU A 19 -4.82 -19.04 -11.36
N ARG A 20 -5.44 -18.15 -10.57
CA ARG A 20 -6.15 -16.98 -11.12
C ARG A 20 -5.21 -15.98 -11.76
N LEU A 21 -4.05 -15.72 -11.14
CA LEU A 21 -3.03 -14.86 -11.73
C LEU A 21 -2.50 -15.40 -13.06
N LYS A 22 -2.20 -16.69 -13.12
CA LYS A 22 -1.77 -17.38 -14.37
C LYS A 22 -2.87 -17.31 -15.44
N ALA A 23 -4.12 -17.52 -15.05
CA ALA A 23 -5.25 -17.46 -15.98
C ALA A 23 -5.47 -16.03 -16.53
N LEU A 24 -5.37 -14.99 -15.68
CA LEU A 24 -5.49 -13.59 -16.10
C LEU A 24 -4.36 -13.20 -17.07
N ALA A 25 -3.11 -13.53 -16.76
CA ALA A 25 -1.98 -13.27 -17.64
C ALA A 25 -2.11 -14.00 -18.98
N SER A 26 -2.57 -15.26 -18.96
CA SER A 26 -2.80 -16.06 -20.16
C SER A 26 -3.97 -15.56 -21.03
N ALA A 27 -4.97 -14.92 -20.40
CA ALA A 27 -6.11 -14.33 -21.12
C ALA A 27 -5.76 -12.99 -21.80
N HIS A 28 -4.74 -12.26 -21.28
CA HIS A 28 -4.30 -10.95 -21.76
C HIS A 28 -2.78 -10.87 -21.99
N PRO A 29 -2.19 -11.77 -22.80
CA PRO A 29 -0.73 -11.84 -22.98
C PRO A 29 -0.14 -10.60 -23.64
N GLU A 30 -0.97 -9.77 -24.28
CA GLU A 30 -0.59 -8.49 -24.88
C GLU A 30 -0.49 -7.34 -23.89
N LEU A 31 -1.01 -7.49 -22.69
CA LEU A 31 -1.04 -6.43 -21.66
C LEU A 31 -0.40 -6.84 -20.35
N ALA A 32 -0.40 -8.13 -20.02
CA ALA A 32 -0.03 -8.63 -18.71
C ALA A 32 1.12 -9.64 -18.75
N THR A 33 2.08 -9.47 -17.86
CA THR A 33 3.18 -10.41 -17.64
C THR A 33 3.20 -10.81 -16.17
N LEU A 34 3.14 -12.12 -15.89
CA LEU A 34 3.28 -12.67 -14.54
C LEU A 34 4.69 -13.20 -14.34
N THR A 35 5.40 -12.70 -13.34
CA THR A 35 6.75 -13.13 -12.97
C THR A 35 6.89 -13.31 -11.46
N SER A 36 7.82 -14.18 -11.04
CA SER A 36 8.23 -14.25 -9.63
C SER A 36 9.35 -13.24 -9.38
N ILE A 37 9.22 -12.41 -8.35
CA ILE A 37 10.28 -11.47 -7.94
C ILE A 37 11.29 -12.12 -6.99
N GLY A 38 10.98 -13.30 -6.47
CA GLY A 38 11.76 -14.07 -5.50
C GLY A 38 10.88 -15.10 -4.82
N THR A 39 11.43 -15.76 -3.83
CA THR A 39 10.69 -16.75 -3.03
C THR A 39 10.57 -16.29 -1.59
N SER A 40 9.47 -16.68 -0.95
CA SER A 40 9.27 -16.54 0.48
C SER A 40 10.22 -17.43 1.29
N PHE A 41 10.22 -17.27 2.60
CA PHE A 41 11.03 -18.09 3.50
C PHE A 41 10.79 -19.61 3.33
N GLN A 42 9.53 -20.04 3.06
CA GLN A 42 9.18 -21.45 2.82
C GLN A 42 9.26 -21.85 1.34
N GLY A 43 9.77 -20.98 0.46
CA GLY A 43 10.01 -21.28 -0.95
C GLY A 43 8.83 -21.07 -1.90
N ARG A 44 7.77 -20.38 -1.47
CA ARG A 44 6.66 -19.99 -2.36
C ARG A 44 7.05 -18.78 -3.20
N ASP A 45 6.67 -18.76 -4.49
CA ASP A 45 6.88 -17.59 -5.34
C ASP A 45 6.14 -16.35 -4.83
N VAL A 46 6.83 -15.20 -4.83
CA VAL A 46 6.21 -13.89 -4.65
C VAL A 46 5.90 -13.33 -6.04
N TRP A 47 4.62 -13.36 -6.39
CA TRP A 47 4.16 -13.02 -7.75
C TRP A 47 4.06 -11.52 -7.97
N LEU A 48 4.60 -11.07 -9.12
CA LEU A 48 4.39 -9.75 -9.70
C LEU A 48 3.51 -9.89 -10.95
N MET A 49 2.43 -9.12 -11.01
CA MET A 49 1.70 -8.86 -12.23
C MET A 49 2.10 -7.48 -12.77
N GLU A 50 2.81 -7.45 -13.88
CA GLU A 50 3.08 -6.24 -14.65
C GLU A 50 1.98 -6.05 -15.70
N ILE A 51 1.32 -4.86 -15.70
CA ILE A 51 0.24 -4.54 -16.65
C ILE A 51 0.55 -3.23 -17.35
N GLY A 52 0.59 -3.25 -18.67
CA GLY A 52 0.77 -2.09 -19.54
C GLY A 52 0.72 -2.49 -21.01
N ASN A 53 0.46 -1.56 -21.90
CA ASN A 53 0.44 -1.84 -23.35
C ASN A 53 1.84 -1.68 -23.95
N PRO A 54 2.56 -2.75 -24.31
CA PRO A 54 3.91 -2.67 -24.89
C PRO A 54 3.92 -2.02 -26.29
N LYS A 55 2.79 -1.97 -26.98
CA LYS A 55 2.68 -1.31 -28.30
C LYS A 55 2.81 0.21 -28.21
N THR A 56 2.56 0.81 -27.04
CA THR A 56 2.68 2.25 -26.81
C THR A 56 4.05 2.65 -26.23
N GLY A 57 4.95 1.69 -26.04
CA GLY A 57 6.33 1.88 -25.59
C GLY A 57 6.73 0.91 -24.47
N PRO A 58 8.05 0.76 -24.23
CA PRO A 58 8.58 -0.09 -23.15
C PRO A 58 8.10 0.35 -21.76
N ALA A 59 7.96 -0.60 -20.84
CA ALA A 59 7.50 -0.34 -19.45
C ALA A 59 8.33 0.75 -18.74
N LEU A 60 9.66 0.69 -18.82
CA LEU A 60 10.57 1.66 -18.19
C LEU A 60 10.59 3.05 -18.86
N GLU A 61 9.94 3.21 -20.01
CA GLU A 61 9.75 4.51 -20.68
C GLU A 61 8.37 5.13 -20.38
N LYS A 62 7.61 4.55 -19.46
CA LYS A 62 6.31 5.04 -18.99
C LYS A 62 6.35 5.33 -17.49
N PRO A 63 5.53 6.25 -16.97
CA PRO A 63 5.29 6.34 -15.54
C PRO A 63 4.83 4.99 -14.96
N GLY A 64 5.37 4.59 -13.81
CA GLY A 64 5.00 3.37 -13.12
C GLY A 64 4.13 3.64 -11.89
N TYR A 65 3.18 2.76 -11.62
CA TYR A 65 2.39 2.75 -10.40
C TYR A 65 2.51 1.39 -9.69
N TYR A 66 2.85 1.42 -8.42
CA TYR A 66 3.11 0.22 -7.63
C TYR A 66 1.98 -0.04 -6.62
N ILE A 67 1.55 -1.30 -6.52
CA ILE A 67 0.58 -1.76 -5.52
C ILE A 67 1.13 -3.01 -4.85
N ASP A 68 1.14 -3.04 -3.53
CA ASP A 68 1.41 -4.25 -2.77
C ASP A 68 0.29 -4.56 -1.77
N ALA A 69 0.21 -5.84 -1.40
CA ALA A 69 -0.81 -6.36 -0.52
C ALA A 69 -0.29 -7.52 0.34
N GLN A 70 -0.90 -7.68 1.49
CA GLN A 70 -0.67 -8.78 2.42
C GLN A 70 0.80 -8.93 2.84
N ILE A 71 1.43 -7.82 3.19
CA ILE A 71 2.71 -7.82 3.89
C ILE A 71 2.54 -8.36 5.31
N HIS A 72 1.39 -8.07 5.95
CA HIS A 72 0.95 -8.75 7.18
C HIS A 72 0.05 -9.93 6.82
N ALA A 73 0.29 -11.04 7.48
CA ALA A 73 -0.28 -12.33 7.14
C ALA A 73 -1.81 -12.39 7.20
N GLU A 74 -2.38 -11.85 8.27
CA GLU A 74 -3.80 -11.92 8.59
C GLU A 74 -4.69 -10.96 7.77
N GLU A 75 -4.09 -10.09 6.95
CA GLU A 75 -4.77 -9.01 6.24
C GLU A 75 -5.28 -9.48 4.85
N HIS A 76 -6.16 -10.49 4.80
CA HIS A 76 -6.59 -11.16 3.57
C HIS A 76 -7.34 -10.26 2.59
N ALA A 77 -8.09 -9.25 3.08
CA ALA A 77 -8.82 -8.31 2.23
C ALA A 77 -7.89 -7.52 1.31
N THR A 78 -6.63 -7.35 1.70
CA THR A 78 -5.61 -6.64 0.92
C THR A 78 -5.24 -7.41 -0.35
N SER A 79 -5.02 -8.74 -0.25
CA SER A 79 -4.80 -9.60 -1.42
C SER A 79 -5.99 -9.62 -2.37
N ALA A 80 -7.22 -9.66 -1.84
CA ALA A 80 -8.42 -9.61 -2.65
C ALA A 80 -8.50 -8.28 -3.41
N THR A 81 -8.14 -7.16 -2.76
CA THR A 81 -8.14 -5.83 -3.38
C THR A 81 -7.09 -5.72 -4.49
N ALA A 82 -5.88 -6.25 -4.28
CA ALA A 82 -4.86 -6.26 -5.32
C ALA A 82 -5.22 -7.18 -6.50
N LEU A 83 -5.84 -8.34 -6.24
CA LEU A 83 -6.38 -9.19 -7.29
C LEU A 83 -7.50 -8.48 -8.06
N TYR A 84 -8.37 -7.73 -7.36
CA TYR A 84 -9.40 -6.90 -8.00
C TYR A 84 -8.77 -5.83 -8.91
N ALA A 85 -7.67 -5.19 -8.49
CA ALA A 85 -6.97 -4.21 -9.33
C ALA A 85 -6.47 -4.83 -10.64
N ILE A 86 -5.86 -6.02 -10.57
CA ILE A 86 -5.40 -6.78 -11.74
C ILE A 86 -6.59 -7.11 -12.66
N TRP A 87 -7.63 -7.71 -12.10
CA TRP A 87 -8.84 -8.07 -12.82
C TRP A 87 -9.51 -6.85 -13.45
N HIS A 88 -9.66 -5.77 -12.71
CA HIS A 88 -10.31 -4.53 -13.16
C HIS A 88 -9.57 -3.88 -14.34
N LEU A 89 -8.24 -3.77 -14.26
CA LEU A 89 -7.42 -3.21 -15.34
C LEU A 89 -7.55 -4.05 -16.62
N LEU A 90 -7.46 -5.37 -16.52
CA LEU A 90 -7.46 -6.25 -17.68
C LEU A 90 -8.86 -6.39 -18.32
N THR A 91 -9.92 -6.46 -17.50
CA THR A 91 -11.28 -6.63 -18.03
C THR A 91 -11.88 -5.36 -18.61
N ASN A 92 -11.45 -4.19 -18.14
CA ASN A 92 -11.97 -2.90 -18.58
C ASN A 92 -11.12 -2.22 -19.66
N TYR A 93 -9.92 -2.75 -19.96
CA TYR A 93 -9.13 -2.27 -21.10
C TYR A 93 -9.92 -2.41 -22.42
N GLY A 94 -9.97 -1.31 -23.19
CA GLY A 94 -10.75 -1.22 -24.42
C GLY A 94 -12.27 -1.03 -24.22
N ARG A 95 -12.73 -0.96 -22.96
CA ARG A 95 -14.16 -0.75 -22.60
C ARG A 95 -14.37 0.52 -21.78
N ASP A 96 -13.50 0.75 -20.80
CA ASP A 96 -13.46 1.96 -20.01
C ASP A 96 -12.36 2.87 -20.55
N GLU A 97 -12.69 4.15 -20.82
CA GLU A 97 -11.77 5.10 -21.43
C GLU A 97 -10.61 5.47 -20.49
N GLU A 98 -10.88 5.61 -19.19
CA GLU A 98 -9.86 5.94 -18.19
C GLU A 98 -8.88 4.78 -18.01
N VAL A 99 -9.37 3.57 -17.85
CA VAL A 99 -8.55 2.36 -17.73
C VAL A 99 -7.69 2.17 -18.98
N THR A 100 -8.29 2.30 -20.16
CA THR A 100 -7.58 2.15 -21.45
C THR A 100 -6.44 3.18 -21.54
N ARG A 101 -6.75 4.44 -21.27
CA ARG A 101 -5.75 5.52 -21.29
C ARG A 101 -4.63 5.28 -20.28
N LEU A 102 -4.94 4.78 -19.08
CA LEU A 102 -3.93 4.49 -18.04
C LEU A 102 -3.02 3.34 -18.47
N VAL A 103 -3.56 2.22 -18.93
CA VAL A 103 -2.80 1.04 -19.37
C VAL A 103 -1.94 1.37 -20.60
N ASP A 104 -2.42 2.24 -21.52
CA ASP A 104 -1.64 2.70 -22.65
C ASP A 104 -0.48 3.62 -22.26
N SER A 105 -0.68 4.50 -21.29
CA SER A 105 0.27 5.56 -20.95
C SER A 105 1.15 5.28 -19.73
N GLN A 106 0.86 4.22 -18.98
CA GLN A 106 1.55 3.85 -17.74
C GLN A 106 1.80 2.34 -17.66
N VAL A 107 2.53 1.93 -16.64
CA VAL A 107 2.70 0.53 -16.26
C VAL A 107 2.32 0.36 -14.79
N PHE A 108 1.60 -0.73 -14.48
CA PHE A 108 1.22 -1.10 -13.13
C PHE A 108 2.04 -2.32 -12.69
N TYR A 109 2.69 -2.20 -11.53
CA TYR A 109 3.44 -3.24 -10.86
C TYR A 109 2.66 -3.68 -9.64
N ILE A 110 2.00 -4.84 -9.69
CA ILE A 110 1.08 -5.29 -8.64
C ILE A 110 1.57 -6.58 -8.01
N LEU A 111 1.81 -6.54 -6.70
CA LEU A 111 2.18 -7.68 -5.86
C LEU A 111 0.95 -8.07 -5.01
N PRO A 112 0.15 -9.05 -5.44
CA PRO A 112 -1.12 -9.34 -4.78
C PRO A 112 -0.96 -10.03 -3.41
N ARG A 113 0.20 -10.64 -3.15
CA ARG A 113 0.49 -11.31 -1.87
C ARG A 113 1.99 -11.35 -1.62
N ILE A 114 2.47 -10.50 -0.71
CA ILE A 114 3.88 -10.41 -0.34
C ILE A 114 4.29 -11.53 0.60
N ASN A 115 3.41 -11.86 1.55
CA ASN A 115 3.63 -12.85 2.59
C ASN A 115 2.79 -14.12 2.35
N PRO A 116 3.16 -14.96 1.38
CA PRO A 116 2.38 -16.15 1.07
C PRO A 116 2.42 -17.19 2.20
N ASP A 117 3.50 -17.26 2.95
CA ASP A 117 3.67 -18.25 4.03
C ASP A 117 2.77 -17.92 5.22
N GLY A 118 2.82 -16.69 5.70
CA GLY A 118 1.97 -16.23 6.79
C GLY A 118 0.49 -16.21 6.39
N ALA A 119 0.17 -15.85 5.15
CA ALA A 119 -1.19 -15.88 4.64
C ALA A 119 -1.81 -17.28 4.74
N GLU A 120 -1.08 -18.32 4.36
CA GLU A 120 -1.57 -19.69 4.47
C GLU A 120 -1.75 -20.13 5.92
N LEU A 121 -0.84 -19.73 6.83
CA LEU A 121 -0.99 -20.01 8.26
C LEU A 121 -2.25 -19.37 8.85
N SER A 122 -2.57 -18.15 8.44
CA SER A 122 -3.72 -17.43 8.98
C SER A 122 -5.05 -17.78 8.30
N LEU A 123 -5.01 -18.37 7.10
CA LEU A 123 -6.20 -18.76 6.34
C LEU A 123 -6.71 -20.16 6.72
N GLN A 124 -5.88 -20.97 7.37
CA GLN A 124 -6.23 -22.32 7.82
C GLN A 124 -6.62 -22.33 9.30
N PRO A 125 -7.54 -23.20 9.73
CA PRO A 125 -7.80 -23.40 11.15
C PRO A 125 -6.51 -23.73 11.93
N PRO A 126 -6.37 -23.22 13.15
CA PRO A 126 -7.33 -22.44 13.92
C PRO A 126 -7.34 -20.92 13.64
N TYR A 127 -6.95 -20.46 12.46
CA TYR A 127 -7.00 -19.07 11.99
C TYR A 127 -6.19 -18.11 12.86
N PHE A 128 -4.88 -18.36 12.93
CA PHE A 128 -3.96 -17.50 13.66
C PHE A 128 -3.95 -16.05 13.14
N ASN A 129 -4.03 -15.12 14.07
CA ASN A 129 -3.87 -13.71 13.77
C ASN A 129 -2.36 -13.35 13.78
N TRP A 130 -1.60 -13.84 12.79
CA TRP A 130 -0.17 -13.62 12.64
C TRP A 130 0.11 -12.36 11.84
N CYS A 131 1.19 -11.65 12.21
CA CYS A 131 1.67 -10.49 11.48
C CYS A 131 2.74 -10.87 10.43
N GLY A 132 3.65 -11.77 10.77
CA GLY A 132 4.80 -12.15 9.96
C GLY A 132 4.60 -13.41 9.12
N ASN A 133 5.71 -13.99 8.69
CA ASN A 133 5.74 -15.18 7.82
C ASN A 133 5.86 -16.51 8.59
N GLY A 134 5.68 -16.50 9.91
CA GLY A 134 5.84 -17.66 10.76
C GLY A 134 7.29 -18.03 11.07
N ARG A 135 8.26 -17.22 10.64
CA ARG A 135 9.67 -17.41 10.95
C ARG A 135 10.00 -16.79 12.29
N PHE A 136 10.40 -17.62 13.24
CA PHE A 136 10.95 -17.12 14.49
C PHE A 136 12.36 -16.56 14.27
N GLN A 137 12.62 -15.41 14.84
CA GLN A 137 13.97 -14.82 14.79
C GLN A 137 14.93 -15.61 15.69
N PRO A 138 16.23 -15.71 15.33
CA PRO A 138 17.21 -16.41 16.14
C PRO A 138 17.21 -15.90 17.60
N GLY A 139 17.05 -16.81 18.56
CA GLY A 139 16.95 -16.50 19.98
C GLY A 139 15.53 -16.27 20.53
N PHE A 140 14.52 -16.20 19.65
CA PHE A 140 13.10 -16.07 20.02
C PHE A 140 12.27 -17.31 19.69
N ASP A 141 12.92 -18.43 19.45
CA ASP A 141 12.32 -19.75 19.22
C ASP A 141 11.72 -20.39 20.49
N ARG A 142 11.95 -19.77 21.65
CA ARG A 142 11.38 -20.17 22.93
C ARG A 142 10.29 -19.21 23.33
N LEU A 143 9.04 -19.58 23.04
CA LEU A 143 7.89 -18.88 23.58
C LEU A 143 7.73 -19.24 25.06
N GLU A 144 7.75 -18.26 25.92
CA GLU A 144 7.43 -18.36 27.35
C GLU A 144 6.01 -17.83 27.58
N GLY A 145 5.36 -18.25 28.66
CA GLY A 145 4.03 -17.76 29.01
C GLY A 145 2.91 -18.32 28.13
N LEU A 146 1.90 -17.51 27.87
CA LEU A 146 0.72 -17.91 27.11
C LEU A 146 1.05 -18.06 25.63
N ILE A 147 0.82 -19.27 25.12
CA ILE A 147 0.98 -19.62 23.70
C ILE A 147 -0.42 -19.78 23.12
N PRO A 148 -0.81 -18.97 22.11
CA PRO A 148 -2.09 -19.13 21.44
C PRO A 148 -2.24 -20.54 20.84
N GLU A 149 -3.31 -21.22 21.20
CA GLU A 149 -3.60 -22.59 20.78
C GLU A 149 -5.11 -22.84 20.89
N ASP A 150 -5.70 -23.51 19.93
CA ASP A 150 -7.08 -23.99 19.98
C ASP A 150 -7.13 -25.20 20.95
N ILE A 151 -7.41 -24.93 22.21
CA ILE A 151 -7.37 -25.94 23.26
C ILE A 151 -8.72 -26.64 23.46
N ASP A 152 -9.82 -26.07 22.99
CA ASP A 152 -11.13 -26.70 23.01
C ASP A 152 -11.45 -27.51 21.73
N GLY A 153 -10.62 -27.37 20.69
CA GLY A 153 -10.67 -28.14 19.45
C GLY A 153 -11.81 -27.72 18.52
N ASP A 154 -12.35 -26.50 18.66
CA ASP A 154 -13.46 -26.03 17.83
C ASP A 154 -13.00 -25.45 16.46
N GLY A 155 -11.70 -25.35 16.23
CA GLY A 155 -11.08 -24.87 15.00
C GLY A 155 -10.90 -23.36 14.94
N PHE A 156 -11.06 -22.64 16.06
CA PHE A 156 -10.90 -21.19 16.13
C PHE A 156 -10.02 -20.79 17.31
N LEU A 157 -9.28 -19.71 17.15
CA LEU A 157 -8.60 -19.05 18.25
C LEU A 157 -9.43 -17.86 18.71
N VAL A 158 -9.90 -17.92 19.95
CA VAL A 158 -10.77 -16.92 20.54
C VAL A 158 -10.22 -16.41 21.88
N TRP A 159 -11.06 -16.13 22.83
CA TRP A 159 -10.69 -15.57 24.12
C TRP A 159 -11.02 -16.54 25.26
N MET A 160 -10.22 -16.49 26.31
CA MET A 160 -10.53 -17.09 27.59
C MET A 160 -10.90 -16.00 28.60
N ARG A 161 -12.03 -16.14 29.27
CA ARG A 161 -12.37 -15.33 30.44
C ARG A 161 -12.18 -16.17 31.71
N VAL A 162 -11.13 -15.80 32.46
CA VAL A 162 -10.66 -16.52 33.64
C VAL A 162 -11.16 -15.81 34.89
N PRO A 163 -11.95 -16.46 35.77
CA PRO A 163 -12.39 -15.85 37.02
C PRO A 163 -11.18 -15.48 37.90
N ASP A 164 -11.05 -14.19 38.26
CA ASP A 164 -10.02 -13.67 39.14
C ASP A 164 -10.54 -12.43 39.88
N SER A 165 -10.49 -12.44 41.20
CA SER A 165 -10.93 -11.28 42.01
C SER A 165 -10.12 -10.00 41.74
N ARG A 166 -8.91 -10.13 41.18
CA ARG A 166 -8.04 -9.04 40.74
C ARG A 166 -8.30 -8.62 39.28
N GLY A 167 -9.22 -9.30 38.61
CA GLY A 167 -9.51 -9.10 37.20
C GLY A 167 -9.99 -7.69 36.87
N GLU A 168 -9.65 -7.23 35.70
CA GLU A 168 -9.98 -5.90 35.17
C GLU A 168 -11.34 -5.87 34.45
N TRP A 169 -11.97 -7.04 34.27
CA TRP A 169 -13.18 -7.19 33.47
C TRP A 169 -14.33 -7.81 34.28
N LYS A 170 -15.54 -7.49 33.88
CA LYS A 170 -16.79 -8.15 34.33
C LYS A 170 -17.71 -8.38 33.17
N LYS A 171 -18.64 -9.32 33.29
CA LYS A 171 -19.74 -9.48 32.34
C LYS A 171 -20.65 -8.25 32.41
N SER A 172 -21.14 -7.80 31.25
CA SER A 172 -22.18 -6.77 31.19
C SER A 172 -23.45 -7.30 31.84
N GLU A 173 -24.16 -6.43 32.55
CA GLU A 173 -25.46 -6.78 33.17
C GLU A 173 -26.57 -6.92 32.12
N SER A 174 -26.47 -6.15 31.02
CA SER A 174 -27.45 -6.18 29.93
C SER A 174 -27.22 -7.31 28.95
N ASN A 175 -25.96 -7.73 28.74
CA ASN A 175 -25.57 -8.79 27.83
C ASN A 175 -24.31 -9.53 28.35
N PRO A 176 -24.46 -10.71 28.96
CA PRO A 176 -23.34 -11.45 29.57
C PRO A 176 -22.30 -11.97 28.57
N ASP A 177 -22.57 -11.89 27.27
CA ASP A 177 -21.58 -12.20 26.23
C ASP A 177 -20.53 -11.11 26.08
N ILE A 178 -20.85 -9.88 26.49
CA ILE A 178 -19.98 -8.72 26.42
C ILE A 178 -19.19 -8.57 27.73
N MET A 179 -17.89 -8.33 27.59
CA MET A 179 -17.03 -8.03 28.73
C MET A 179 -16.79 -6.52 28.82
N VAL A 180 -17.07 -5.94 30.00
CA VAL A 180 -16.88 -4.52 30.26
C VAL A 180 -15.80 -4.31 31.33
N GLN A 181 -15.09 -3.19 31.23
CA GLN A 181 -14.06 -2.89 32.22
C GLN A 181 -14.65 -2.61 33.60
N ARG A 182 -14.00 -3.17 34.62
CA ARG A 182 -14.21 -2.82 36.02
C ARG A 182 -13.86 -1.34 36.25
N ARG A 183 -14.74 -0.63 36.95
CA ARG A 183 -14.52 0.77 37.27
C ARG A 183 -13.55 0.91 38.44
N PRO A 184 -12.78 2.01 38.54
CA PRO A 184 -11.99 2.32 39.75
C PRO A 184 -12.88 2.32 40.99
N GLY A 185 -12.45 1.65 42.06
CA GLY A 185 -13.20 1.54 43.30
C GLY A 185 -14.37 0.57 43.31
N GLU A 186 -14.60 -0.16 42.25
CA GLU A 186 -15.65 -1.20 42.19
C GLU A 186 -15.14 -2.51 42.85
N GLU A 187 -15.89 -3.02 43.83
CA GLU A 187 -15.57 -4.21 44.60
C GLU A 187 -16.80 -5.12 44.78
N GLY A 188 -16.59 -6.35 45.24
CA GLY A 188 -17.67 -7.26 45.62
C GLY A 188 -18.36 -7.97 44.47
N GLY A 189 -17.87 -7.78 43.23
CA GLY A 189 -18.41 -8.43 42.03
C GLY A 189 -17.67 -9.71 41.62
N GLN A 190 -18.17 -10.35 40.58
CA GLN A 190 -17.47 -11.40 39.86
C GLN A 190 -16.62 -10.78 38.76
N TYR A 191 -15.30 -10.92 38.86
CA TYR A 191 -14.33 -10.33 37.95
C TYR A 191 -13.55 -11.38 37.19
N TYR A 192 -12.99 -10.97 36.03
CA TYR A 192 -12.30 -11.84 35.11
C TYR A 192 -11.03 -11.17 34.58
N ARG A 193 -10.05 -12.00 34.23
CA ARG A 193 -9.00 -11.66 33.28
C ARG A 193 -9.36 -12.20 31.92
N LEU A 194 -9.02 -11.45 30.87
CA LEU A 194 -9.19 -11.88 29.48
C LEU A 194 -7.83 -12.21 28.89
N TYR A 195 -7.72 -13.44 28.39
CA TYR A 195 -6.54 -13.92 27.69
C TYR A 195 -6.93 -14.47 26.32
N PRO A 196 -6.03 -14.42 25.32
CA PRO A 196 -6.16 -15.29 24.15
C PRO A 196 -6.27 -16.74 24.60
N GLU A 197 -7.02 -17.54 23.86
CA GLU A 197 -7.09 -18.96 24.05
C GLU A 197 -5.71 -19.61 23.86
N GLY A 198 -5.33 -20.55 24.73
CA GLY A 198 -4.04 -21.23 24.64
C GLY A 198 -3.55 -21.88 25.91
N SER A 199 -2.38 -22.49 25.83
CA SER A 199 -1.65 -23.11 26.94
C SER A 199 -0.55 -22.19 27.47
N ILE A 200 -0.09 -22.42 28.72
CA ILE A 200 0.92 -21.55 29.35
C ILE A 200 2.20 -22.35 29.54
N ARG A 201 3.25 -21.96 28.80
CA ARG A 201 4.58 -22.57 28.93
C ARG A 201 5.29 -22.02 30.18
N ASN A 202 5.88 -22.93 30.97
CA ASN A 202 6.60 -22.60 32.21
C ASN A 202 5.73 -21.82 33.23
N PHE A 203 4.45 -22.23 33.38
CA PHE A 203 3.51 -21.58 34.29
C PHE A 203 3.98 -21.65 35.74
N ASP A 204 4.08 -20.54 36.43
CA ASP A 204 4.49 -20.42 37.82
C ASP A 204 3.32 -20.65 38.82
N GLY A 205 2.12 -20.89 38.32
CA GLY A 205 0.90 -21.09 39.13
C GLY A 205 0.18 -19.78 39.48
N VAL A 206 0.68 -18.61 39.06
CA VAL A 206 0.13 -17.30 39.43
C VAL A 206 0.03 -16.34 38.25
N ASN A 207 1.14 -16.17 37.52
CA ASN A 207 1.24 -15.15 36.47
C ASN A 207 1.06 -15.79 35.09
N VAL A 208 0.35 -15.07 34.23
CA VAL A 208 0.17 -15.44 32.82
C VAL A 208 0.85 -14.38 31.96
N PRO A 209 2.16 -14.49 31.73
CA PRO A 209 2.83 -13.58 30.81
C PRO A 209 2.27 -13.78 29.40
N ILE A 210 1.99 -12.68 28.70
CA ILE A 210 1.60 -12.71 27.31
C ILE A 210 2.82 -12.22 26.53
N GLU A 211 3.63 -13.15 26.06
CA GLU A 211 4.71 -12.86 25.14
C GLU A 211 4.19 -13.01 23.72
N GLN A 212 4.29 -11.95 22.95
CA GLN A 212 3.96 -12.01 21.54
C GLN A 212 5.00 -12.91 20.84
N PRO A 213 4.58 -13.90 20.05
CA PRO A 213 5.52 -14.67 19.25
C PRO A 213 6.27 -13.74 18.31
N PHE A 214 7.60 -13.86 18.30
CA PHE A 214 8.47 -13.01 17.49
C PHE A 214 8.57 -13.59 16.08
N ASP A 215 7.51 -13.42 15.30
CA ASP A 215 7.40 -13.98 13.95
C ASP A 215 7.90 -13.05 12.83
N GLY A 216 8.50 -11.93 13.22
CA GLY A 216 8.93 -10.89 12.29
C GLY A 216 7.78 -10.00 11.83
N ASN A 217 8.11 -8.78 11.43
CA ASN A 217 7.18 -7.87 10.75
C ASN A 217 7.90 -7.25 9.56
N MET A 218 7.63 -7.74 8.37
CA MET A 218 8.30 -7.27 7.16
C MET A 218 8.13 -5.76 6.95
N ASN A 219 7.04 -5.16 7.43
CA ASN A 219 6.85 -3.71 7.42
C ASN A 219 7.60 -2.97 8.55
N ARG A 220 8.64 -3.60 9.10
CA ARG A 220 9.67 -3.02 10.00
C ARG A 220 11.08 -3.32 9.49
N ASN A 221 11.19 -3.97 8.32
CA ASN A 221 12.46 -4.49 7.80
C ASN A 221 13.08 -3.63 6.69
N PHE A 222 12.47 -2.48 6.33
CA PHE A 222 13.03 -1.54 5.34
C PHE A 222 14.07 -0.60 5.97
N PRO A 223 15.03 -0.08 5.16
CA PRO A 223 16.23 0.59 5.69
C PRO A 223 15.95 1.89 6.45
N THR A 224 14.96 2.69 6.02
CA THR A 224 14.73 4.04 6.58
C THR A 224 14.32 3.99 8.04
N ASN A 225 15.08 4.68 8.86
CA ASN A 225 14.88 4.74 10.32
C ASN A 225 14.88 3.35 11.00
N TRP A 226 15.38 2.31 10.35
CA TRP A 226 15.41 0.94 10.90
C TRP A 226 16.07 0.90 12.28
N SER A 227 15.54 0.06 13.16
CA SER A 227 16.08 -0.14 14.51
C SER A 227 15.96 -1.60 14.93
N PRO A 228 17.02 -2.22 15.47
CA PRO A 228 16.96 -3.59 15.98
C PRO A 228 16.08 -3.74 17.23
N GLN A 229 15.69 -2.62 17.87
CA GLN A 229 14.76 -2.60 19.00
C GLN A 229 13.29 -2.59 18.56
N GLU A 230 13.02 -2.35 17.28
CA GLU A 230 11.66 -2.40 16.75
C GLU A 230 11.18 -3.85 16.68
N TYR A 231 9.98 -4.10 17.18
CA TYR A 231 9.39 -5.44 17.15
C TYR A 231 9.26 -5.94 15.71
N GLY A 232 9.82 -7.13 15.44
CA GLY A 232 9.74 -7.76 14.13
C GLY A 232 10.68 -7.19 13.07
N ALA A 233 11.63 -6.30 13.43
CA ALA A 233 12.52 -5.61 12.48
C ALA A 233 13.50 -6.51 11.71
N GLY A 234 13.64 -7.77 12.10
CA GLY A 234 14.63 -8.65 11.51
C GLY A 234 16.04 -8.45 12.09
N THR A 235 17.00 -9.22 11.60
CA THR A 235 18.39 -9.16 12.08
C THR A 235 19.17 -7.96 11.52
N HIS A 236 18.77 -7.47 10.36
CA HIS A 236 19.28 -6.28 9.68
C HIS A 236 18.23 -5.80 8.66
N PRO A 237 18.34 -4.57 8.12
CA PRO A 237 17.45 -4.12 7.06
C PRO A 237 17.45 -5.11 5.89
N LEU A 238 16.26 -5.42 5.38
CA LEU A 238 16.06 -6.37 4.28
C LEU A 238 16.57 -7.79 4.58
N SER A 239 16.53 -8.22 5.85
CA SER A 239 16.84 -9.59 6.24
C SER A 239 15.77 -10.60 5.85
N GLU A 240 14.54 -10.14 5.65
CA GLU A 240 13.43 -10.97 5.18
C GLU A 240 13.47 -11.07 3.66
N PRO A 241 13.46 -12.29 3.08
CA PRO A 241 13.62 -12.49 1.64
C PRO A 241 12.54 -11.77 0.82
N GLU A 242 11.31 -11.73 1.32
CA GLU A 242 10.18 -11.04 0.70
C GLU A 242 10.41 -9.52 0.66
N ALA A 243 10.86 -8.92 1.78
CA ALA A 243 11.17 -7.49 1.85
C ALA A 243 12.35 -7.12 0.95
N ALA A 244 13.37 -7.98 0.87
CA ALA A 244 14.52 -7.81 -0.03
C ALA A 244 14.09 -7.87 -1.51
N ALA A 245 13.19 -8.80 -1.86
CA ALA A 245 12.66 -8.92 -3.21
C ALA A 245 11.83 -7.69 -3.62
N MET A 246 10.98 -7.17 -2.71
CA MET A 246 10.24 -5.92 -2.92
C MET A 246 11.18 -4.74 -3.14
N ALA A 247 12.19 -4.59 -2.27
CA ALA A 247 13.15 -3.50 -2.37
C ALA A 247 13.91 -3.56 -3.71
N LYS A 248 14.36 -4.75 -4.12
CA LYS A 248 14.99 -4.95 -5.42
C LYS A 248 14.08 -4.56 -6.57
N LEU A 249 12.82 -5.00 -6.55
CA LEU A 249 11.83 -4.64 -7.58
C LEU A 249 11.69 -3.11 -7.70
N ILE A 250 11.52 -2.40 -6.58
CA ILE A 250 11.32 -0.95 -6.59
C ILE A 250 12.58 -0.22 -7.10
N LEU A 251 13.78 -0.69 -6.73
CA LEU A 251 15.05 -0.13 -7.20
C LEU A 251 15.29 -0.38 -8.70
N ASP A 252 14.90 -1.55 -9.22
CA ASP A 252 15.02 -1.90 -10.63
C ASP A 252 14.01 -1.16 -11.52
N HIS A 253 12.97 -0.55 -10.92
CA HIS A 253 11.91 0.16 -11.63
C HIS A 253 11.87 1.66 -11.23
N PRO A 254 12.91 2.43 -11.60
CA PRO A 254 13.02 3.83 -11.22
C PRO A 254 11.91 4.72 -11.80
N ASN A 255 11.11 4.22 -12.71
CA ASN A 255 9.93 4.89 -13.26
C ASN A 255 8.70 4.87 -12.33
N ILE A 256 8.74 4.13 -11.20
CA ILE A 256 7.66 4.16 -10.20
C ILE A 256 7.53 5.57 -9.63
N CYS A 257 6.35 6.18 -9.77
CA CYS A 257 6.07 7.56 -9.36
C CYS A 257 4.97 7.69 -8.31
N GLY A 258 4.22 6.63 -8.07
CA GLY A 258 3.22 6.55 -7.01
C GLY A 258 3.05 5.12 -6.54
N MET A 259 2.63 4.95 -5.30
CA MET A 259 2.37 3.62 -4.75
C MET A 259 1.25 3.62 -3.71
N CYS A 260 0.65 2.44 -3.54
CA CYS A 260 -0.26 2.14 -2.44
C CYS A 260 0.09 0.78 -1.83
N ALA A 261 0.34 0.78 -0.51
CA ALA A 261 0.46 -0.42 0.30
C ALA A 261 -0.87 -0.70 1.01
N TYR A 262 -1.48 -1.85 0.76
CA TYR A 262 -2.74 -2.21 1.41
C TYR A 262 -2.51 -2.90 2.74
N HIS A 263 -3.26 -2.45 3.74
CA HIS A 263 -3.32 -2.97 5.11
C HIS A 263 -4.77 -3.17 5.56
N THR A 264 -4.97 -3.80 6.68
CA THR A 264 -6.19 -3.81 7.47
C THR A 264 -5.84 -3.65 8.95
N HIS A 265 -6.63 -2.99 9.76
CA HIS A 265 -7.95 -2.40 9.58
C HIS A 265 -7.98 -0.96 10.08
N GLY A 266 -9.09 -0.26 9.77
CA GLY A 266 -9.33 1.09 10.32
C GLY A 266 -10.13 2.01 9.42
N GLY A 267 -10.28 1.65 8.12
CA GLY A 267 -10.97 2.48 7.15
C GLY A 267 -10.34 3.87 7.02
N ILE A 268 -9.02 3.93 6.78
CA ILE A 268 -8.25 5.17 6.63
C ILE A 268 -7.25 5.07 5.48
N ILE A 269 -6.91 6.23 4.92
CA ILE A 269 -5.82 6.41 3.96
C ILE A 269 -4.67 7.09 4.68
N MET A 270 -3.54 6.39 4.80
CA MET A 270 -2.36 6.85 5.53
C MET A 270 -1.35 7.50 4.61
N ARG A 271 -0.68 8.54 5.10
CA ARG A 271 0.48 9.16 4.45
C ARG A 271 1.68 9.18 5.40
N PRO A 272 2.91 9.24 4.89
CA PRO A 272 4.12 9.46 5.70
C PRO A 272 4.04 10.79 6.49
N SER A 273 4.92 11.02 7.48
CA SER A 273 5.98 10.13 7.95
C SER A 273 5.49 9.28 9.12
N MET A 274 6.18 8.15 9.34
CA MET A 274 5.98 7.31 10.54
C MET A 274 6.72 7.87 11.77
N THR A 275 7.76 8.67 11.55
CA THR A 275 8.71 9.08 12.60
C THR A 275 8.78 10.60 12.81
N LYS A 276 8.27 11.41 11.89
CA LYS A 276 8.41 12.88 11.92
C LYS A 276 7.06 13.58 11.88
N PRO A 277 6.90 14.69 12.65
CA PRO A 277 5.71 15.52 12.57
C PRO A 277 5.61 16.23 11.21
N ASP A 278 4.40 16.66 10.83
CA ASP A 278 4.15 17.45 9.63
C ASP A 278 5.03 18.71 9.55
N SER A 279 5.32 19.33 10.70
CA SER A 279 6.18 20.52 10.77
C SER A 279 7.64 20.28 10.34
N ALA A 280 8.09 19.04 10.32
CA ALA A 280 9.42 18.63 9.86
C ALA A 280 9.43 18.16 8.39
N MET A 281 8.29 18.15 7.74
CA MET A 281 8.14 17.76 6.33
C MET A 281 8.00 19.00 5.42
N SER A 282 8.24 18.82 4.12
CA SER A 282 7.97 19.87 3.13
C SER A 282 6.47 20.19 3.07
N ALA A 283 6.11 21.46 3.23
CA ALA A 283 4.72 21.91 3.08
C ALA A 283 4.15 21.63 1.68
N ALA A 284 5.00 21.68 0.63
CA ALA A 284 4.60 21.34 -0.74
C ALA A 284 4.21 19.85 -0.83
N ASP A 285 5.02 18.95 -0.26
CA ASP A 285 4.76 17.52 -0.29
C ASP A 285 3.52 17.16 0.55
N ILE A 286 3.34 17.78 1.73
CA ILE A 286 2.13 17.60 2.55
C ILE A 286 0.88 18.02 1.76
N ASN A 287 0.94 19.13 1.02
CA ASN A 287 -0.18 19.59 0.21
C ASN A 287 -0.51 18.60 -0.91
N LEU A 288 0.52 18.00 -1.56
CA LEU A 288 0.30 16.93 -2.55
C LEU A 288 -0.44 15.74 -1.93
N TYR A 289 0.01 15.27 -0.77
CA TYR A 289 -0.66 14.18 -0.05
C TYR A 289 -2.11 14.52 0.31
N LYS A 290 -2.37 15.73 0.79
CA LYS A 290 -3.73 16.17 1.16
C LYS A 290 -4.66 16.27 -0.04
N GLU A 291 -4.20 16.82 -1.16
CA GLU A 291 -5.04 16.97 -2.37
C GLU A 291 -5.34 15.59 -3.01
N ILE A 292 -4.35 14.71 -3.13
CA ILE A 292 -4.56 13.35 -3.67
C ILE A 292 -5.41 12.53 -2.70
N GLY A 293 -5.10 12.60 -1.40
CA GLY A 293 -5.84 11.87 -0.37
C GLY A 293 -7.30 12.29 -0.26
N LYS A 294 -7.62 13.56 -0.53
CA LYS A 294 -9.00 14.05 -0.60
C LYS A 294 -9.81 13.29 -1.66
N VAL A 295 -9.23 13.03 -2.83
CA VAL A 295 -9.89 12.21 -3.87
C VAL A 295 -10.14 10.80 -3.35
N GLY A 296 -9.17 10.23 -2.61
CA GLY A 296 -9.34 8.93 -1.95
C GLY A 296 -10.50 8.95 -0.95
N THR A 297 -10.58 9.99 -0.11
CA THR A 297 -11.67 10.15 0.86
C THR A 297 -13.04 10.25 0.17
N GLU A 298 -13.13 10.98 -0.94
CA GLU A 298 -14.38 11.11 -1.73
C GLU A 298 -14.85 9.78 -2.33
N LEU A 299 -13.91 8.90 -2.72
CA LEU A 299 -14.22 7.59 -3.33
C LEU A 299 -14.51 6.49 -2.31
N THR A 300 -13.77 6.47 -1.20
CA THR A 300 -13.78 5.35 -0.24
C THR A 300 -14.59 5.67 1.03
N GLY A 301 -14.82 6.95 1.33
CA GLY A 301 -15.31 7.39 2.63
C GLY A 301 -14.27 7.32 3.75
N TYR A 302 -13.03 6.92 3.45
CA TYR A 302 -11.93 6.81 4.42
C TYR A 302 -11.23 8.16 4.60
N PRO A 303 -11.05 8.65 5.83
CA PRO A 303 -10.29 9.88 6.04
C PRO A 303 -8.81 9.67 5.68
N THR A 304 -8.18 10.72 5.14
CA THR A 304 -6.73 10.76 4.95
C THR A 304 -6.05 11.27 6.20
N VAL A 305 -5.12 10.49 6.75
CA VAL A 305 -4.47 10.74 8.03
C VAL A 305 -2.94 10.71 7.91
N SER A 306 -2.25 11.45 8.77
CA SER A 306 -0.80 11.32 8.97
C SER A 306 -0.52 10.14 9.91
N ILE A 307 0.44 9.28 9.54
CA ILE A 307 0.83 8.19 10.45
C ILE A 307 1.37 8.76 11.75
N TYR A 308 2.22 9.77 11.70
CA TYR A 308 2.76 10.37 12.90
C TYR A 308 1.67 11.11 13.70
N GLU A 309 0.95 12.05 13.08
CA GLU A 309 0.03 12.93 13.81
C GLU A 309 -1.23 12.20 14.32
N ASP A 310 -1.80 11.34 13.47
CA ASP A 310 -3.14 10.80 13.69
C ASP A 310 -3.13 9.30 14.03
N PHE A 311 -2.15 8.53 13.54
CA PHE A 311 -2.11 7.08 13.69
C PHE A 311 -1.15 6.58 14.77
N THR A 312 -0.29 7.44 15.33
CA THR A 312 0.66 7.11 16.41
C THR A 312 0.21 7.78 17.71
N PRO A 313 -0.37 7.05 18.69
CA PRO A 313 -0.91 7.66 19.91
C PRO A 313 0.20 8.17 20.82
N ASP A 314 1.26 7.40 20.98
CA ASP A 314 2.42 7.73 21.82
C ASP A 314 3.60 8.12 20.91
N LYS A 315 3.87 9.42 20.82
CA LYS A 315 4.94 9.97 19.97
C LYS A 315 6.35 9.58 20.44
N THR A 316 6.48 8.99 21.63
CA THR A 316 7.75 8.43 22.11
C THR A 316 8.00 7.02 21.57
N LYS A 317 6.97 6.38 21.02
CA LYS A 317 6.98 5.01 20.47
C LYS A 317 6.62 5.02 18.99
N VAL A 318 7.35 5.80 18.19
CA VAL A 318 7.16 5.83 16.73
C VAL A 318 7.55 4.51 16.10
N ARG A 319 6.85 4.13 15.04
CA ARG A 319 7.17 2.93 14.25
C ARG A 319 8.31 3.23 13.28
N ARG A 320 9.17 2.24 13.03
CA ARG A 320 10.39 2.41 12.22
C ARG A 320 10.52 1.30 11.18
N GLY A 321 11.32 1.52 10.14
CA GLY A 321 11.62 0.51 9.12
C GLY A 321 10.44 0.14 8.24
N GLY A 322 9.47 1.04 8.04
CA GLY A 322 8.31 0.80 7.18
C GLY A 322 8.56 1.12 5.71
N LEU A 323 7.88 0.40 4.82
CA LEU A 323 7.96 0.55 3.37
C LEU A 323 7.64 1.97 2.89
N MET A 324 6.57 2.55 3.42
CA MET A 324 6.10 3.89 2.99
C MET A 324 7.12 4.98 3.31
N ASP A 325 7.73 4.95 4.50
CA ASP A 325 8.78 5.90 4.84
C ASP A 325 10.00 5.71 3.96
N TRP A 326 10.40 4.46 3.69
CA TRP A 326 11.53 4.17 2.82
C TRP A 326 11.32 4.73 1.41
N THR A 327 10.19 4.46 0.80
CA THR A 327 9.90 4.92 -0.57
C THR A 327 9.71 6.43 -0.67
N TYR A 328 9.15 7.08 0.36
CA TYR A 328 9.02 8.53 0.37
C TYR A 328 10.31 9.22 0.83
N GLU A 329 10.85 8.87 2.01
CA GLU A 329 11.96 9.61 2.63
C GLU A 329 13.28 9.41 1.89
N GLU A 330 13.50 8.24 1.25
CA GLU A 330 14.74 7.97 0.50
C GLU A 330 14.59 8.24 -1.00
N MET A 331 13.44 7.88 -1.60
CA MET A 331 13.24 7.92 -3.05
C MET A 331 12.33 9.06 -3.51
N GLY A 332 11.61 9.69 -2.59
CA GLY A 332 10.67 10.78 -2.89
C GLY A 332 9.42 10.35 -3.66
N ILE A 333 9.08 9.06 -3.65
CA ILE A 333 7.86 8.53 -4.27
C ILE A 333 6.64 8.94 -3.44
N ILE A 334 5.57 9.39 -4.08
CA ILE A 334 4.31 9.69 -3.38
C ILE A 334 3.64 8.38 -3.00
N SER A 335 3.74 8.03 -1.72
CA SER A 335 3.36 6.73 -1.16
C SER A 335 2.16 6.86 -0.22
N PHE A 336 1.12 6.07 -0.47
CA PHE A 336 0.00 5.93 0.45
C PHE A 336 -0.06 4.50 1.00
N GLY A 337 -0.61 4.37 2.21
CA GLY A 337 -1.08 3.09 2.74
C GLY A 337 -2.58 3.19 2.98
N THR A 338 -3.29 2.11 2.79
CA THR A 338 -4.72 2.08 3.11
C THR A 338 -5.00 0.97 4.09
N GLU A 339 -5.51 1.33 5.27
CA GLU A 339 -6.12 0.38 6.20
C GLU A 339 -7.55 0.13 5.74
N LEU A 340 -7.76 -0.97 5.03
CA LEU A 340 -9.07 -1.37 4.54
C LEU A 340 -9.97 -1.75 5.71
N TRP A 341 -11.30 -1.64 5.52
CA TRP A 341 -12.30 -2.15 6.44
C TRP A 341 -12.37 -1.45 7.80
N ASP A 342 -13.56 -1.23 8.27
CA ASP A 342 -13.83 -0.67 9.60
C ASP A 342 -15.12 -1.27 10.18
N LEU A 343 -14.94 -2.26 11.05
CA LEU A 343 -16.05 -2.95 11.72
C LEU A 343 -16.92 -1.99 12.54
N GLU A 344 -16.31 -1.10 13.31
CA GLU A 344 -17.04 -0.19 14.19
C GLU A 344 -17.88 0.80 13.40
N ARG A 345 -17.29 1.43 12.38
CA ARG A 345 -18.04 2.33 11.48
C ARG A 345 -19.18 1.60 10.79
N THR A 346 -18.95 0.38 10.34
CA THR A 346 -19.97 -0.45 9.70
C THR A 346 -21.07 -0.85 10.67
N ALA A 347 -20.76 -1.07 11.94
CA ALA A 347 -21.71 -1.30 13.02
C ALA A 347 -22.43 -0.02 13.48
N GLY A 348 -22.22 1.12 12.82
CA GLY A 348 -22.89 2.39 13.14
C GLY A 348 -22.30 3.11 14.37
N VAL A 349 -21.03 2.87 14.67
CA VAL A 349 -20.30 3.60 15.72
C VAL A 349 -19.69 4.87 15.11
N PRO A 350 -20.05 6.07 15.57
CA PRO A 350 -19.39 7.30 15.14
C PRO A 350 -17.92 7.30 15.53
N LYS A 351 -17.04 7.66 14.60
CA LYS A 351 -15.60 7.82 14.86
C LYS A 351 -15.15 9.26 14.69
N GLU A 352 -14.49 9.79 15.71
CA GLU A 352 -13.74 11.02 15.65
C GLU A 352 -12.23 10.66 15.62
N GLY A 353 -11.68 10.39 14.44
CA GLY A 353 -10.30 9.94 14.25
C GLY A 353 -10.10 8.43 14.35
N TYR A 354 -8.81 8.00 14.24
CA TYR A 354 -8.46 6.58 14.20
C TYR A 354 -8.53 5.90 15.58
N TYR A 355 -8.14 6.61 16.66
CA TYR A 355 -7.95 6.02 17.99
C TYR A 355 -9.20 5.94 18.88
N ASN A 356 -10.34 6.38 18.43
CA ASN A 356 -11.60 5.96 19.04
C ASN A 356 -11.91 4.48 18.78
N LEU A 357 -10.90 3.71 18.35
CA LEU A 357 -10.97 2.32 17.94
C LEU A 357 -11.41 1.35 19.04
N TYR A 358 -11.23 1.71 20.29
CA TYR A 358 -11.62 0.85 21.42
C TYR A 358 -12.33 1.68 22.49
N PRO A 359 -13.48 2.27 22.19
CA PRO A 359 -14.28 2.82 23.28
C PRO A 359 -14.70 1.62 24.12
N ARG A 360 -14.13 1.57 25.29
CA ARG A 360 -14.46 0.58 26.32
C ARG A 360 -15.86 0.84 26.89
N ASN A 361 -16.69 1.50 26.10
CA ASN A 361 -18.05 1.86 26.37
C ASN A 361 -18.96 0.70 25.97
N GLU A 362 -19.72 0.21 26.90
CA GLU A 362 -20.66 -0.91 26.74
C GLU A 362 -21.60 -0.72 25.54
N ALA A 363 -22.11 0.49 25.32
CA ALA A 363 -23.03 0.78 24.22
C ALA A 363 -22.38 0.58 22.84
N VAL A 364 -21.09 0.88 22.71
CA VAL A 364 -20.34 0.62 21.47
C VAL A 364 -20.08 -0.86 21.28
N GLN A 365 -19.67 -1.55 22.35
CA GLN A 365 -19.46 -3.00 22.30
C GLN A 365 -20.77 -3.73 21.95
N GLN A 366 -21.91 -3.26 22.45
CA GLN A 366 -23.21 -3.83 22.10
C GLN A 366 -23.52 -3.66 20.60
N LYS A 367 -23.28 -2.49 20.02
CA LYS A 367 -23.48 -2.29 18.57
C LYS A 367 -22.61 -3.21 17.72
N VAL A 368 -21.33 -3.35 18.09
CA VAL A 368 -20.40 -4.26 17.40
C VAL A 368 -20.84 -5.71 17.54
N TYR A 369 -21.23 -6.12 18.76
CA TYR A 369 -21.77 -7.44 19.03
C TYR A 369 -23.01 -7.73 18.18
N ASP A 370 -23.99 -6.82 18.19
CA ASP A 370 -25.23 -6.97 17.42
C ASP A 370 -24.95 -7.11 15.93
N TYR A 371 -24.03 -6.29 15.40
CA TYR A 371 -23.64 -6.36 14.00
C TYR A 371 -22.98 -7.70 13.66
N VAL A 372 -22.02 -8.15 14.48
CA VAL A 372 -21.28 -9.40 14.27
C VAL A 372 -22.24 -10.60 14.37
N LYS A 373 -23.11 -10.64 15.36
CA LYS A 373 -24.09 -11.74 15.52
C LYS A 373 -25.09 -11.79 14.37
N ALA A 374 -25.49 -10.63 13.84
CA ALA A 374 -26.44 -10.55 12.72
C ALA A 374 -25.82 -10.90 11.37
N ASN A 375 -24.55 -10.55 11.13
CA ASN A 375 -23.97 -10.57 9.78
C ASN A 375 -22.74 -11.47 9.63
N MET A 376 -22.08 -11.88 10.73
CA MET A 376 -20.79 -12.57 10.71
C MET A 376 -20.75 -13.78 11.66
N ALA A 377 -21.91 -14.21 12.22
CA ALA A 377 -21.97 -15.19 13.31
C ALA A 377 -21.24 -16.51 13.01
N GLU A 378 -21.27 -16.98 11.77
CA GLU A 378 -20.70 -18.27 11.39
C GLU A 378 -19.18 -18.36 11.65
N LYS A 379 -18.45 -17.30 11.35
CA LYS A 379 -16.97 -17.23 11.50
C LYS A 379 -16.51 -16.18 12.50
N GLY A 380 -17.33 -15.18 12.79
CA GLY A 380 -16.94 -14.02 13.59
C GLY A 380 -17.22 -14.12 15.08
N TRP A 381 -18.00 -15.09 15.52
CA TRP A 381 -18.38 -15.23 16.92
C TRP A 381 -18.43 -16.70 17.37
N ARG A 382 -17.92 -16.96 18.57
CA ARG A 382 -18.09 -18.23 19.29
C ARG A 382 -18.81 -17.97 20.60
N ASP A 383 -19.86 -18.75 20.88
CA ASP A 383 -20.59 -18.64 22.14
C ASP A 383 -19.70 -19.12 23.29
N TRP A 384 -19.73 -18.39 24.41
CA TRP A 384 -18.93 -18.72 25.58
C TRP A 384 -19.33 -20.09 26.14
N LYS A 385 -18.34 -20.99 26.25
CA LYS A 385 -18.51 -22.35 26.77
C LYS A 385 -17.60 -22.57 27.99
N PRO A 386 -18.13 -23.22 29.07
CA PRO A 386 -17.27 -23.66 30.16
C PRO A 386 -16.20 -24.64 29.67
N PHE A 387 -14.98 -24.47 30.18
CA PHE A 387 -13.84 -25.33 29.87
C PHE A 387 -12.96 -25.49 31.11
N ASP A 388 -12.51 -26.71 31.40
CA ASP A 388 -11.57 -26.98 32.48
C ASP A 388 -10.15 -26.88 31.97
N HIS A 389 -9.57 -25.70 32.06
CA HIS A 389 -8.21 -25.44 31.59
C HIS A 389 -7.20 -26.15 32.51
N PRO A 390 -6.26 -26.95 31.95
CA PRO A 390 -5.37 -27.80 32.75
C PRO A 390 -4.47 -27.05 33.73
N GLN A 391 -4.24 -25.73 33.51
CA GLN A 391 -3.37 -24.90 34.33
C GLN A 391 -4.14 -23.83 35.12
N LEU A 392 -5.24 -23.32 34.59
CA LEU A 392 -6.00 -22.20 35.16
C LEU A 392 -7.28 -22.63 35.88
N GLY A 393 -7.65 -23.94 35.79
CA GLY A 393 -8.92 -24.43 36.30
C GLY A 393 -10.13 -23.99 35.46
N PRO A 394 -11.31 -23.85 36.05
CA PRO A 394 -12.53 -23.49 35.32
C PRO A 394 -12.45 -22.14 34.66
N VAL A 395 -12.60 -22.08 33.35
CA VAL A 395 -12.64 -20.87 32.51
C VAL A 395 -13.84 -20.93 31.57
N GLU A 396 -14.09 -19.88 30.81
CA GLU A 396 -14.99 -19.94 29.66
C GLU A 396 -14.23 -19.51 28.41
N ILE A 397 -14.38 -20.27 27.30
CA ILE A 397 -13.77 -20.01 25.99
C ILE A 397 -14.85 -19.53 25.04
N GLY A 398 -14.56 -18.48 24.25
CA GLY A 398 -15.51 -17.93 23.29
C GLY A 398 -15.23 -16.46 22.95
N GLY A 399 -16.24 -15.78 22.44
CA GLY A 399 -16.19 -14.38 22.06
C GLY A 399 -15.91 -14.16 20.59
N MET A 400 -15.28 -13.02 20.29
CA MET A 400 -15.08 -12.55 18.93
C MET A 400 -13.84 -13.21 18.30
N VAL A 401 -13.99 -13.67 17.06
CA VAL A 401 -12.90 -14.18 16.21
C VAL A 401 -12.28 -13.01 15.46
N ASN A 402 -11.19 -12.44 15.97
CA ASN A 402 -10.62 -11.18 15.50
C ASN A 402 -10.28 -11.18 14.00
N ILE A 403 -9.72 -12.26 13.48
CA ILE A 403 -9.32 -12.36 12.08
C ILE A 403 -10.52 -12.23 11.12
N TRP A 404 -11.70 -12.72 11.52
CA TRP A 404 -12.92 -12.70 10.69
C TRP A 404 -13.88 -11.56 11.05
N THR A 405 -13.46 -10.65 11.92
CA THR A 405 -14.26 -9.49 12.34
C THR A 405 -13.50 -8.18 12.17
N TYR A 406 -12.53 -7.91 13.05
CA TYR A 406 -11.74 -6.68 12.97
C TYR A 406 -10.79 -6.65 11.77
N ARG A 407 -10.13 -7.79 11.46
CA ARG A 407 -9.09 -7.81 10.42
C ARG A 407 -9.65 -7.89 9.00
N ASN A 408 -10.75 -8.61 8.80
CA ASN A 408 -11.26 -8.84 7.46
C ASN A 408 -12.77 -8.64 7.38
N PRO A 409 -13.28 -7.96 6.33
CA PRO A 409 -14.71 -7.81 6.09
C PRO A 409 -15.37 -9.14 5.75
N PRO A 410 -16.69 -9.27 5.99
CA PRO A 410 -17.44 -10.39 5.45
C PRO A 410 -17.51 -10.31 3.92
N GLY A 411 -17.64 -11.46 3.27
CA GLY A 411 -17.60 -11.58 1.80
C GLY A 411 -18.56 -10.64 1.05
N PHE A 412 -19.75 -10.45 1.57
CA PHE A 412 -20.75 -9.59 0.91
C PHE A 412 -20.40 -8.09 0.85
N LEU A 413 -19.39 -7.63 1.61
CA LEU A 413 -18.86 -6.26 1.55
C LEU A 413 -17.52 -6.17 0.81
N LEU A 414 -16.84 -7.30 0.56
CA LEU A 414 -15.47 -7.33 0.11
C LEU A 414 -15.31 -6.69 -1.27
N GLU A 415 -16.20 -6.99 -2.23
CA GLU A 415 -16.11 -6.46 -3.59
C GLU A 415 -16.20 -4.93 -3.63
N GLU A 416 -17.12 -4.34 -2.87
CA GLU A 416 -17.28 -2.87 -2.84
C GLU A 416 -16.06 -2.19 -2.19
N ILE A 417 -15.48 -2.79 -1.15
CA ILE A 417 -14.23 -2.32 -0.54
C ILE A 417 -13.09 -2.39 -1.56
N CYS A 418 -12.94 -3.50 -2.27
CA CYS A 418 -11.95 -3.65 -3.34
C CYS A 418 -12.13 -2.57 -4.41
N ARG A 419 -13.35 -2.42 -4.92
CA ARG A 419 -13.70 -1.50 -6.00
C ARG A 419 -13.35 -0.05 -5.67
N THR A 420 -13.81 0.46 -4.54
CA THR A 420 -13.63 1.86 -4.16
C THR A 420 -12.15 2.21 -3.94
N ASN A 421 -11.39 1.29 -3.33
CA ASN A 421 -9.97 1.49 -3.08
C ASN A 421 -9.13 1.37 -4.36
N VAL A 422 -9.48 0.49 -5.28
CA VAL A 422 -8.82 0.41 -6.60
C VAL A 422 -9.11 1.66 -7.42
N LEU A 423 -10.33 2.20 -7.41
CA LEU A 423 -10.62 3.46 -8.08
C LEU A 423 -9.77 4.61 -7.54
N PHE A 424 -9.50 4.67 -6.22
CA PHE A 424 -8.55 5.64 -5.66
C PHE A 424 -7.14 5.45 -6.24
N ASN A 425 -6.66 4.22 -6.34
CA ASN A 425 -5.33 3.95 -6.92
C ASN A 425 -5.24 4.39 -8.38
N LEU A 426 -6.30 4.19 -9.17
CA LEU A 426 -6.34 4.67 -10.56
C LEU A 426 -6.28 6.19 -10.64
N LYS A 427 -6.95 6.91 -9.74
CA LYS A 427 -6.86 8.39 -9.65
C LYS A 427 -5.49 8.85 -9.20
N HIS A 428 -4.85 8.15 -8.25
CA HIS A 428 -3.48 8.44 -7.86
C HIS A 428 -2.49 8.15 -9.01
N ALA A 429 -2.62 7.04 -9.71
CA ALA A 429 -1.84 6.75 -10.91
C ALA A 429 -2.02 7.83 -11.98
N ALA A 430 -3.25 8.30 -12.21
CA ALA A 430 -3.55 9.36 -13.17
C ALA A 430 -2.89 10.71 -12.83
N ALA A 431 -2.47 10.91 -11.57
CA ALA A 431 -1.75 12.10 -11.14
C ALA A 431 -0.27 12.13 -11.59
N ALA A 432 0.29 11.01 -12.06
CA ALA A 432 1.67 10.90 -12.50
C ALA A 432 2.10 12.01 -13.46
N PRO A 433 3.38 12.46 -13.44
CA PRO A 433 3.91 13.36 -14.44
C PRO A 433 3.83 12.71 -15.84
N ARG A 434 3.66 13.52 -16.87
CA ARG A 434 3.56 13.04 -18.26
C ARG A 434 4.25 14.03 -19.19
N VAL A 435 5.49 13.71 -19.59
CA VAL A 435 6.31 14.57 -20.43
C VAL A 435 5.95 14.39 -21.91
N LYS A 436 5.84 15.50 -22.63
CA LYS A 436 5.55 15.55 -24.07
C LYS A 436 6.43 16.54 -24.80
N VAL A 437 6.62 16.28 -26.09
CA VAL A 437 7.04 17.27 -27.08
C VAL A 437 5.76 17.83 -27.68
N ASP A 438 5.38 19.05 -27.31
CA ASP A 438 4.11 19.68 -27.74
C ASP A 438 4.21 20.28 -29.13
N SER A 439 5.40 20.81 -29.47
CA SER A 439 5.64 21.37 -30.79
C SER A 439 7.06 21.06 -31.27
N LEU A 440 7.20 20.87 -32.57
CA LEU A 440 8.47 20.72 -33.27
C LEU A 440 8.42 21.61 -34.54
N THR A 441 9.17 22.68 -34.54
CA THR A 441 9.31 23.56 -35.70
C THR A 441 10.70 23.44 -36.30
N VAL A 442 10.78 23.47 -37.63
CA VAL A 442 12.04 23.42 -38.40
C VAL A 442 11.96 24.54 -39.39
N GLU A 443 12.82 25.57 -39.23
CA GLU A 443 12.89 26.76 -40.03
C GLU A 443 14.15 26.77 -40.91
N PRO A 444 14.05 26.86 -42.22
CA PRO A 444 15.20 26.92 -43.12
C PRO A 444 15.91 28.27 -42.99
N LEU A 445 17.24 28.25 -42.82
CA LEU A 445 18.10 29.43 -42.76
C LEU A 445 18.93 29.63 -44.03
N GLY A 446 18.81 28.77 -45.03
CA GLY A 446 19.59 28.75 -46.25
C GLY A 446 20.83 27.83 -46.18
N ALA A 447 21.38 27.48 -47.34
CA ALA A 447 22.55 26.62 -47.47
C ALA A 447 22.46 25.26 -46.71
N GLY A 448 21.28 24.67 -46.66
CA GLY A 448 21.04 23.43 -45.96
C GLY A 448 21.02 23.53 -44.42
N LEU A 449 21.08 24.74 -43.87
CA LEU A 449 20.97 25.01 -42.44
C LEU A 449 19.51 25.15 -42.01
N TYR A 450 19.18 24.60 -40.87
CA TYR A 450 17.84 24.64 -40.27
C TYR A 450 17.94 24.96 -38.79
N LYS A 451 17.09 25.88 -38.32
CA LYS A 451 16.81 26.08 -36.90
C LYS A 451 15.70 25.12 -36.46
N VAL A 452 16.00 24.27 -35.54
CA VAL A 452 15.05 23.33 -34.94
C VAL A 452 14.66 23.85 -33.56
N ARG A 453 13.38 24.00 -33.31
CA ARG A 453 12.84 24.39 -32.00
C ARG A 453 11.77 23.42 -31.57
N ALA A 454 11.85 22.93 -30.33
CA ALA A 454 10.84 22.11 -29.70
C ALA A 454 10.39 22.73 -28.37
N GLU A 455 9.16 22.47 -28.01
CA GLU A 455 8.61 22.78 -26.69
C GLU A 455 8.36 21.46 -25.94
N ILE A 456 8.97 21.32 -24.76
CA ILE A 456 8.85 20.16 -23.92
C ILE A 456 8.07 20.52 -22.66
N SER A 457 6.99 19.81 -22.40
CA SER A 457 6.05 20.11 -21.29
C SER A 457 5.74 18.90 -20.43
N ASN A 458 5.24 19.17 -19.22
CA ASN A 458 4.64 18.17 -18.32
C ASN A 458 3.13 18.37 -18.27
N HIS A 459 2.37 17.40 -18.78
CA HIS A 459 0.91 17.37 -18.78
C HIS A 459 0.32 16.70 -17.53
N GLY A 460 1.17 16.17 -16.62
CA GLY A 460 0.76 15.51 -15.39
C GLY A 460 0.29 16.47 -14.29
N TYR A 461 -0.32 15.93 -13.27
CA TYR A 461 -0.65 16.65 -12.05
C TYR A 461 0.61 16.85 -11.19
N LEU A 462 1.41 15.79 -10.99
CA LEU A 462 2.65 15.83 -10.24
C LEU A 462 3.80 16.43 -11.06
N PRO A 463 4.76 17.11 -10.41
CA PRO A 463 5.99 17.58 -11.07
C PRO A 463 6.90 16.40 -11.44
N THR A 464 7.83 16.60 -12.36
CA THR A 464 8.73 15.52 -12.82
C THR A 464 9.75 15.05 -11.78
N ASN A 465 9.95 15.79 -10.70
CA ASN A 465 10.72 15.37 -9.52
C ASN A 465 9.89 14.65 -8.46
N LEU A 466 8.57 14.58 -8.59
CA LEU A 466 7.55 14.06 -7.68
C LEU A 466 7.44 14.86 -6.37
N SER A 467 8.51 14.94 -5.57
CA SER A 467 8.51 15.54 -4.24
C SER A 467 9.74 16.42 -4.00
N SER A 468 9.64 17.26 -2.98
CA SER A 468 10.78 18.06 -2.49
C SER A 468 11.89 17.19 -1.93
N VAL A 469 11.53 16.05 -1.33
CA VAL A 469 12.46 15.06 -0.78
C VAL A 469 13.32 14.45 -1.88
N ALA A 470 12.76 14.15 -3.05
CA ALA A 470 13.53 13.61 -4.17
C ALA A 470 14.62 14.56 -4.67
N ILE A 471 14.37 15.88 -4.59
CA ILE A 471 15.39 16.91 -4.88
C ILE A 471 16.43 16.95 -3.77
N ALA A 472 16.01 17.01 -2.52
CA ALA A 472 16.89 17.11 -1.36
C ALA A 472 17.87 15.93 -1.27
N ASN A 473 17.40 14.73 -1.59
CA ASN A 473 18.21 13.50 -1.62
C ASN A 473 18.99 13.32 -2.94
N ASN A 474 18.84 14.23 -3.90
CA ASN A 474 19.49 14.14 -5.21
C ASN A 474 19.17 12.84 -5.99
N VAL A 475 17.98 12.28 -5.79
CA VAL A 475 17.48 11.09 -6.50
C VAL A 475 16.61 11.45 -7.69
N ALA A 476 16.02 12.64 -7.73
CA ALA A 476 15.26 13.13 -8.87
C ALA A 476 16.17 13.35 -10.09
N LYS A 477 15.84 12.72 -11.22
CA LYS A 477 16.56 12.92 -12.49
C LYS A 477 15.90 14.03 -13.30
N PRO A 478 16.72 14.92 -13.93
CA PRO A 478 16.19 15.99 -14.77
C PRO A 478 15.53 15.44 -16.03
N VAL A 479 14.61 16.21 -16.59
CA VAL A 479 14.08 15.97 -17.93
C VAL A 479 15.17 16.28 -18.96
N LEU A 480 15.39 15.35 -19.89
CA LEU A 480 16.35 15.49 -20.98
C LEU A 480 15.59 15.63 -22.31
N ALA A 481 15.98 16.62 -23.10
CA ALA A 481 15.60 16.71 -24.50
C ALA A 481 16.79 16.33 -25.39
N SER A 482 16.59 15.48 -26.37
CA SER A 482 17.63 15.09 -27.32
C SER A 482 17.15 15.18 -28.75
N ILE A 483 18.10 15.40 -29.67
CA ILE A 483 17.85 15.42 -31.11
C ILE A 483 18.64 14.30 -31.79
N SER A 484 18.02 13.65 -32.75
CA SER A 484 18.66 12.71 -33.69
C SER A 484 18.38 13.23 -35.12
N ILE A 485 19.37 13.16 -35.98
CA ILE A 485 19.32 13.68 -37.35
C ILE A 485 19.76 12.58 -38.30
N ASP A 486 18.84 12.14 -39.15
CA ASP A 486 19.17 11.24 -40.26
C ASP A 486 19.35 12.09 -41.55
N GLY A 487 20.43 11.82 -42.30
CA GLY A 487 20.78 12.57 -43.48
C GLY A 487 21.37 13.95 -43.24
N GLY A 488 21.88 14.25 -42.03
CA GLY A 488 22.46 15.53 -41.65
C GLY A 488 23.37 15.49 -40.44
N GLU A 489 23.78 16.66 -39.97
CA GLU A 489 24.67 16.83 -38.80
C GLU A 489 24.16 17.92 -37.87
N LEU A 490 24.52 17.80 -36.57
CA LEU A 490 24.31 18.84 -35.58
C LEU A 490 25.41 19.89 -35.69
N VAL A 491 25.03 21.17 -35.87
CA VAL A 491 25.97 22.27 -36.04
C VAL A 491 26.18 23.03 -34.72
N MET A 492 25.12 23.23 -33.96
CA MET A 492 25.17 24.02 -32.72
C MET A 492 24.19 23.50 -31.67
N ASN A 493 24.55 23.73 -30.42
CA ASN A 493 23.93 23.25 -29.20
C ASN A 493 24.16 21.76 -28.90
N PRO A 494 24.13 21.36 -27.64
CA PRO A 494 24.41 19.96 -27.28
C PRO A 494 23.34 19.01 -27.80
N LEU A 495 23.75 17.80 -28.14
CA LEU A 495 22.85 16.71 -28.55
C LEU A 495 21.78 16.43 -27.50
N HIS A 496 22.14 16.57 -26.22
CA HIS A 496 21.26 16.39 -25.07
C HIS A 496 21.18 17.69 -24.27
N ALA A 497 20.00 18.27 -24.18
CA ALA A 497 19.72 19.43 -23.36
C ALA A 497 19.10 19.01 -22.02
N ASN A 498 19.71 19.44 -20.92
CA ASN A 498 19.15 19.26 -19.57
C ASN A 498 18.14 20.38 -19.30
N LEU A 499 16.87 20.01 -19.14
CA LEU A 499 15.78 20.93 -18.87
C LEU A 499 15.48 21.12 -17.36
N GLY A 500 16.22 20.42 -16.48
CA GLY A 500 15.89 20.36 -15.06
C GLY A 500 14.55 19.68 -14.81
N HIS A 501 13.79 20.17 -13.84
CA HIS A 501 12.46 19.64 -13.54
C HIS A 501 11.37 20.53 -14.15
N LEU A 502 10.27 19.90 -14.53
CA LEU A 502 9.07 20.58 -15.01
C LEU A 502 7.98 20.47 -13.94
N ALA A 503 7.37 21.60 -13.63
CA ALA A 503 6.24 21.67 -12.71
C ALA A 503 5.06 20.83 -13.17
N GLY A 504 4.22 20.41 -12.24
CA GLY A 504 2.93 19.80 -12.51
C GLY A 504 1.77 20.79 -12.40
N ARG A 505 0.55 20.35 -12.72
CA ARG A 505 -0.68 21.16 -12.55
C ARG A 505 -1.05 21.38 -11.08
N ASN A 506 -0.38 20.69 -10.14
CA ASN A 506 -0.55 20.87 -8.71
C ASN A 506 -0.05 22.24 -8.21
N GLU A 507 0.84 22.89 -8.95
CA GLU A 507 1.35 24.18 -8.55
C GLU A 507 0.30 25.26 -8.74
N ARG A 508 -0.24 25.78 -7.64
CA ARG A 508 -1.25 26.83 -7.64
C ARG A 508 -0.57 28.17 -7.90
N LEU A 509 -0.81 28.72 -9.06
CA LEU A 509 -0.52 30.12 -9.31
C LEU A 509 -1.60 30.97 -8.63
N TYR A 510 -1.19 31.84 -7.71
CA TYR A 510 -2.06 32.90 -7.19
C TYR A 510 -1.99 34.11 -8.14
N PRO A 511 -2.94 34.25 -9.07
CA PRO A 511 -2.83 35.28 -10.13
C PRO A 511 -2.85 36.72 -9.61
N TRP A 512 -3.17 36.90 -8.34
CA TRP A 512 -3.33 38.19 -7.69
C TRP A 512 -2.23 38.56 -6.70
N SER A 513 -1.14 37.78 -6.61
CA SER A 513 -0.02 38.12 -5.70
C SER A 513 0.81 39.25 -6.30
N PRO A 514 0.86 40.46 -5.70
CA PRO A 514 1.70 41.56 -6.19
C PRO A 514 3.19 41.37 -5.87
N TRP A 515 3.56 40.31 -5.13
CA TRP A 515 4.92 40.03 -4.66
C TRP A 515 5.52 38.87 -5.45
N GLY A 516 6.14 39.18 -6.57
CA GLY A 516 6.98 38.34 -7.42
C GLY A 516 6.94 36.84 -7.11
N GLN A 517 6.06 36.08 -7.74
CA GLN A 517 6.05 34.64 -7.64
C GLN A 517 7.18 34.05 -8.47
N GLN A 518 7.88 33.07 -7.94
CA GLN A 518 8.67 32.16 -8.76
C GLN A 518 7.69 31.42 -9.68
N TRP A 519 7.81 31.72 -10.98
CA TRP A 519 7.06 31.00 -12.00
C TRP A 519 7.67 29.61 -12.15
N SER A 520 7.03 28.61 -11.59
CA SER A 520 7.35 27.26 -11.96
C SER A 520 6.85 26.99 -13.37
N THR A 521 7.71 26.49 -14.22
CA THR A 521 7.38 26.29 -15.62
C THR A 521 7.00 24.85 -15.87
N THR A 522 5.79 24.60 -16.37
CA THR A 522 5.33 23.31 -16.87
C THR A 522 5.92 22.97 -18.23
N ALA A 523 6.50 23.95 -18.95
CA ALA A 523 7.08 23.78 -20.27
C ALA A 523 8.39 24.55 -20.43
N LYS A 524 9.32 24.02 -21.23
CA LYS A 524 10.58 24.67 -21.59
C LYS A 524 10.87 24.53 -23.09
N PRO A 525 11.32 25.59 -23.75
CA PRO A 525 11.79 25.51 -25.13
C PRO A 525 13.21 24.94 -25.18
N VAL A 526 13.53 24.27 -26.27
CA VAL A 526 14.88 23.88 -26.65
C VAL A 526 15.11 24.12 -28.14
N GLU A 527 16.33 24.53 -28.50
CA GLU A 527 16.69 24.86 -29.87
C GLU A 527 17.99 24.16 -30.29
N TRP A 528 18.09 23.83 -31.56
CA TRP A 528 19.30 23.29 -32.20
C TRP A 528 19.48 23.93 -33.59
N LEU A 529 20.72 23.99 -34.03
CA LEU A 529 21.06 24.29 -35.40
C LEU A 529 21.59 23.02 -36.07
N VAL A 530 20.97 22.62 -37.17
CA VAL A 530 21.31 21.40 -37.90
C VAL A 530 21.61 21.70 -39.34
N ARG A 531 22.44 20.89 -39.99
CA ARG A 531 22.69 20.94 -41.44
C ARG A 531 22.18 19.67 -42.10
N ILE A 532 21.35 19.79 -43.10
CA ILE A 532 20.81 18.70 -43.93
C ILE A 532 20.97 19.11 -45.39
N ALA A 533 21.77 18.34 -46.14
CA ALA A 533 22.10 18.67 -47.55
C ALA A 533 21.16 17.99 -48.55
N GLY A 534 19.89 17.88 -48.27
CA GLY A 534 18.93 17.19 -49.11
C GLY A 534 17.74 16.69 -48.31
N LYS A 535 17.39 15.42 -48.45
CA LYS A 535 16.35 14.81 -47.63
C LYS A 535 16.94 14.31 -46.30
N GLY A 536 16.18 14.44 -45.24
CA GLY A 536 16.55 13.93 -43.93
C GLY A 536 15.37 13.89 -42.98
N THR A 537 15.59 13.30 -41.81
CA THR A 537 14.59 13.24 -40.73
C THR A 537 15.19 13.75 -39.42
N ILE A 538 14.46 14.59 -38.75
CA ILE A 538 14.78 15.10 -37.41
C ILE A 538 13.84 14.43 -36.41
N THR A 539 14.40 13.77 -35.42
CA THR A 539 13.66 13.18 -34.27
C THR A 539 14.03 13.93 -33.00
N VAL A 540 13.05 14.52 -32.33
CA VAL A 540 13.22 15.08 -30.98
C VAL A 540 12.59 14.13 -29.96
N THR A 541 13.39 13.79 -28.94
CA THR A 541 12.96 12.93 -27.82
C THR A 541 13.01 13.72 -26.52
N ALA A 542 11.89 13.76 -25.82
CA ALA A 542 11.83 14.20 -24.43
C ALA A 542 11.79 12.96 -23.51
N LYS A 543 12.69 12.89 -22.54
CA LYS A 543 12.81 11.75 -21.61
C LYS A 543 12.79 12.24 -20.17
N SER A 544 11.91 11.67 -19.37
CA SER A 544 11.83 11.82 -17.92
C SER A 544 11.72 10.44 -17.27
N GLU A 545 12.51 10.18 -16.24
CA GLU A 545 12.43 8.92 -15.50
C GLU A 545 11.01 8.68 -14.93
N LYS A 546 10.38 9.74 -14.41
CA LYS A 546 9.05 9.68 -13.80
C LYS A 546 7.90 10.06 -14.75
N GLY A 547 8.18 10.86 -15.78
CA GLY A 547 7.17 11.38 -16.72
C GLY A 547 7.14 10.65 -18.05
N GLY A 548 7.94 9.60 -18.21
CA GLY A 548 8.00 8.79 -19.43
C GLY A 548 8.82 9.40 -20.55
N THR A 549 8.68 8.82 -21.75
CA THR A 549 9.41 9.23 -22.97
C THR A 549 8.41 9.55 -24.08
N HIS A 550 8.63 10.69 -24.77
CA HIS A 550 7.84 11.08 -25.93
C HIS A 550 8.73 11.50 -27.09
N ARG A 551 8.40 11.02 -28.30
CA ARG A 551 9.17 11.27 -29.52
C ARG A 551 8.30 11.91 -30.58
N VAL A 552 8.87 12.89 -31.29
CA VAL A 552 8.23 13.52 -32.45
C VAL A 552 9.26 13.61 -33.59
N GLU A 553 8.81 13.25 -34.78
CA GLU A 553 9.63 13.24 -35.99
C GLU A 553 9.15 14.28 -36.99
N LYS A 554 10.08 14.83 -37.75
CA LYS A 554 9.80 15.73 -38.86
C LYS A 554 10.74 15.46 -40.03
N SER A 555 10.19 15.14 -41.17
CA SER A 555 10.94 14.98 -42.42
C SER A 555 11.25 16.34 -43.09
N ILE A 556 12.42 16.43 -43.72
CA ILE A 556 12.94 17.54 -44.47
C ILE A 556 13.21 17.05 -45.89
N GLY A 557 12.78 17.79 -46.90
CA GLY A 557 13.03 17.45 -48.30
C GLY A 557 11.89 17.69 -49.21
#